data_3720714cdd946820b11085e3bcc3de14
#
_entry.id   3720714cdd946820b11085e3bcc3de14
#
_cell.length_a   1.000
_cell.length_b   1.000
_cell.length_c   1.000
_cell.angle_alpha   90.00
_cell.angle_beta   90.00
_cell.angle_gamma   90.00
#
_symmetry.space_group_name_H-M   'P 1'
#
loop_
_entity.id
_entity.type
_entity.pdbx_description
1 polymer ?
#
loop_
_entity_poly.entity_id
_entity_poly.type
_entity_poly.pdbx_seq_one_letter_code
_entity_poly.pdbx_strand_id
1 'polypeptide(L)'
;MVLAITLMGQFGHQLWTPDEPREAAIAWEMFTSRELAIPTLGGSSFIEKPPLYYILTIPFLALLHDNLGVTVALRLVGALWAMATLLFTGLLARRILGSSTAALWSVIALGTMEGFIMNSHWIRVDTSLAFFVAFTMWAFAEWYLADRQHMLWCAGLGLSLCFLVKGPIGPITLFFGWLALFLPALKRHLAHQEGGRFMIQHLGMTLLFVAPIAGWLQALWQHPEGGALWQQWFWQNQVGRLTGSSAELGHIKPGEYLFYLGGLAEYTLPWLPLVLLWCWQTLRQKQWSASRLFLLSWALGTLLLLSIASTKRTLYLFPLMPVFALMIGQLSVCWPRWLNGYGRGWTLFMFLFALALLMAPFYLPLLPLEIPDNVLRVISTLGWRHVFAAILLIFAVEQLWRWREIHGATLLASAAGIMFMLTFILAYPAIDAAKNMKNDTQHFLFKIPIAQRANIAGWQFGETERGLFSVYGNWQITNVDKARLNAILTCRDPVYTSLLINQDDPHFQLAQLLAEQPYRLLATGHPRVDKDARAIYWVKGRCLP
;
A
#
# COMPACT_ATOMS: atom_id res chain seq x y z
N MET A 1 6.34 16.74 14.15
CA MET A 1 7.19 15.79 13.41
C MET A 1 6.37 14.71 12.70
N VAL A 2 5.71 13.76 13.38
CA VAL A 2 4.99 12.63 12.75
C VAL A 2 3.99 13.11 11.69
N LEU A 3 3.12 14.08 11.98
CA LEU A 3 2.19 14.64 11.01
C LEU A 3 2.90 15.28 9.80
N ALA A 4 4.01 15.98 10.04
CA ALA A 4 4.79 16.57 8.95
C ALA A 4 5.36 15.49 8.02
N ILE A 5 5.92 14.41 8.57
CA ILE A 5 6.44 13.28 7.78
C ILE A 5 5.32 12.63 6.96
N THR A 6 4.14 12.42 7.54
CA THR A 6 2.99 11.79 6.85
C THR A 6 2.49 12.64 5.66
N LEU A 7 2.58 13.96 5.73
CA LEU A 7 2.13 14.86 4.67
C LEU A 7 3.24 15.21 3.66
N MET A 8 4.50 15.29 4.11
CA MET A 8 5.62 15.50 3.21
C MET A 8 5.77 14.31 2.26
N GLY A 9 6.14 14.57 1.01
CA GLY A 9 6.29 13.49 0.03
C GLY A 9 5.00 13.04 -0.66
N GLN A 10 3.82 13.54 -0.25
CA GLN A 10 2.56 13.25 -0.96
C GLN A 10 2.44 14.05 -2.27
N PHE A 11 3.25 15.08 -2.41
CA PHE A 11 3.23 15.99 -3.55
C PHE A 11 4.53 15.90 -4.37
N GLY A 12 4.44 16.28 -5.64
CA GLY A 12 5.63 16.50 -6.49
C GLY A 12 6.20 15.26 -7.14
N HIS A 13 5.49 14.14 -7.15
CA HIS A 13 5.86 12.95 -7.91
C HIS A 13 4.63 12.28 -8.57
N GLN A 14 4.87 11.56 -9.65
CA GLN A 14 3.85 10.90 -10.45
C GLN A 14 3.61 9.46 -10.00
N LEU A 15 2.81 8.69 -10.74
CA LEU A 15 2.55 7.28 -10.43
C LEU A 15 3.82 6.45 -10.63
N TRP A 16 4.17 5.64 -9.62
CA TRP A 16 5.30 4.74 -9.66
C TRP A 16 4.86 3.27 -9.70
N THR A 17 5.57 2.47 -10.49
CA THR A 17 5.39 1.02 -10.52
C THR A 17 5.86 0.36 -9.21
N PRO A 18 5.33 -0.84 -8.90
CA PRO A 18 4.40 -1.64 -9.71
C PRO A 18 2.91 -1.37 -9.44
N ASP A 19 2.51 -0.86 -8.27
CA ASP A 19 1.12 -0.90 -7.82
C ASP A 19 0.32 0.37 -8.16
N GLU A 20 0.94 1.58 -8.11
CA GLU A 20 0.19 2.84 -8.18
C GLU A 20 -0.58 3.07 -9.48
N PRO A 21 -0.04 2.76 -10.69
CA PRO A 21 -0.79 2.94 -11.93
C PRO A 21 -2.11 2.17 -11.94
N ARG A 22 -2.09 0.92 -11.49
CA ARG A 22 -3.27 0.05 -11.41
C ARG A 22 -4.27 0.55 -10.38
N GLU A 23 -3.83 0.79 -9.14
CA GLU A 23 -4.72 1.21 -8.06
C GLU A 23 -5.36 2.58 -8.35
N ALA A 24 -4.59 3.51 -8.93
CA ALA A 24 -5.08 4.82 -9.34
C ALA A 24 -6.10 4.72 -10.49
N ALA A 25 -5.86 3.85 -11.47
CA ALA A 25 -6.76 3.66 -12.59
C ALA A 25 -8.10 3.08 -12.15
N ILE A 26 -8.08 2.04 -11.30
CA ILE A 26 -9.31 1.45 -10.78
C ILE A 26 -10.14 2.50 -10.02
N ALA A 27 -9.49 3.31 -9.16
CA ALA A 27 -10.17 4.39 -8.46
C ALA A 27 -10.76 5.44 -9.42
N TRP A 28 -10.01 5.82 -10.44
CA TRP A 28 -10.41 6.77 -11.47
C TRP A 28 -11.58 6.23 -12.33
N GLU A 29 -11.50 4.98 -12.76
CA GLU A 29 -12.55 4.35 -13.55
C GLU A 29 -13.84 4.20 -12.75
N MET A 30 -13.79 3.79 -11.48
CA MET A 30 -14.97 3.75 -10.61
C MET A 30 -15.57 5.14 -10.36
N PHE A 31 -14.74 6.17 -10.24
CA PHE A 31 -15.22 7.55 -10.11
C PHE A 31 -15.94 8.03 -11.37
N THR A 32 -15.40 7.72 -12.55
CA THR A 32 -15.94 8.21 -13.84
C THR A 32 -17.14 7.40 -14.31
N SER A 33 -17.13 6.08 -14.12
CA SER A 33 -18.22 5.18 -14.55
C SER A 33 -19.39 5.17 -13.59
N ARG A 34 -19.18 5.52 -12.31
CA ARG A 34 -20.17 5.36 -11.22
C ARG A 34 -20.53 3.91 -10.91
N GLU A 35 -19.79 2.94 -11.45
CA GLU A 35 -19.94 1.53 -11.07
C GLU A 35 -19.22 1.28 -9.73
N LEU A 36 -19.98 0.89 -8.69
CA LEU A 36 -19.46 0.77 -7.33
C LEU A 36 -19.24 -0.68 -6.87
N ALA A 37 -19.83 -1.65 -7.56
CA ALA A 37 -19.80 -3.05 -7.14
C ALA A 37 -18.60 -3.81 -7.72
N ILE A 38 -18.30 -3.58 -8.99
CA ILE A 38 -17.27 -4.31 -9.74
C ILE A 38 -16.20 -3.35 -10.23
N PRO A 39 -14.99 -3.41 -9.65
CA PRO A 39 -13.85 -2.63 -10.15
C PRO A 39 -13.51 -2.96 -11.60
N THR A 40 -13.08 -1.95 -12.37
CA THR A 40 -12.59 -2.13 -13.74
C THR A 40 -11.16 -1.62 -13.88
N LEU A 41 -10.43 -2.16 -14.86
CA LEU A 41 -9.13 -1.70 -15.28
C LEU A 41 -9.04 -1.76 -16.81
N GLY A 42 -8.85 -0.60 -17.44
CA GLY A 42 -8.88 -0.48 -18.89
C GLY A 42 -10.25 -0.87 -19.46
N GLY A 43 -11.33 -0.54 -18.76
CA GLY A 43 -12.71 -0.82 -19.15
C GLY A 43 -13.14 -2.30 -19.05
N SER A 44 -12.27 -3.18 -18.56
CA SER A 44 -12.61 -4.59 -18.33
C SER A 44 -12.78 -4.85 -16.83
N SER A 45 -13.70 -5.74 -16.46
CA SER A 45 -13.87 -6.18 -15.07
C SER A 45 -12.56 -6.67 -14.49
N PHE A 46 -12.15 -6.14 -13.34
CA PHE A 46 -10.88 -6.45 -12.68
C PHE A 46 -11.09 -6.63 -11.18
N ILE A 47 -11.35 -7.86 -10.76
CA ILE A 47 -11.73 -8.16 -9.38
C ILE A 47 -10.62 -8.92 -8.64
N GLU A 48 -9.54 -8.24 -8.34
CA GLU A 48 -8.49 -8.78 -7.43
C GLU A 48 -8.91 -8.62 -5.96
N LYS A 49 -9.56 -7.48 -5.64
CA LYS A 49 -9.99 -7.07 -4.29
C LYS A 49 -11.43 -6.58 -4.31
N PRO A 50 -12.15 -6.65 -3.17
CA PRO A 50 -13.44 -5.97 -3.03
C PRO A 50 -13.32 -4.44 -3.19
N PRO A 51 -14.41 -3.71 -3.49
CA PRO A 51 -14.34 -2.34 -4.02
C PRO A 51 -14.19 -1.23 -2.98
N LEU A 52 -14.30 -1.50 -1.68
CA LEU A 52 -14.49 -0.46 -0.65
C LEU A 52 -13.39 0.61 -0.65
N TYR A 53 -12.12 0.23 -0.82
CA TYR A 53 -11.03 1.21 -0.88
C TYR A 53 -11.29 2.24 -1.99
N TYR A 54 -11.62 1.80 -3.17
CA TYR A 54 -11.86 2.68 -4.33
C TYR A 54 -13.10 3.56 -4.14
N ILE A 55 -14.18 3.01 -3.57
CA ILE A 55 -15.40 3.78 -3.23
C ILE A 55 -15.04 4.93 -2.28
N LEU A 56 -14.21 4.66 -1.28
CA LEU A 56 -13.78 5.67 -0.30
C LEU A 56 -12.87 6.75 -0.89
N THR A 57 -12.30 6.56 -2.09
CA THR A 57 -11.53 7.59 -2.79
C THR A 57 -12.42 8.55 -3.59
N ILE A 58 -13.65 8.15 -3.95
CA ILE A 58 -14.55 8.93 -4.82
C ILE A 58 -14.82 10.36 -4.32
N PRO A 59 -15.13 10.61 -3.03
CA PRO A 59 -15.36 11.97 -2.55
C PRO A 59 -14.13 12.88 -2.70
N PHE A 60 -12.92 12.32 -2.53
CA PHE A 60 -11.66 13.06 -2.67
C PHE A 60 -11.36 13.36 -4.13
N LEU A 61 -11.59 12.39 -5.01
CA LEU A 61 -11.49 12.63 -6.46
C LEU A 61 -12.48 13.73 -6.86
N ALA A 62 -13.75 13.65 -6.44
CA ALA A 62 -14.76 14.65 -6.76
C ALA A 62 -14.38 16.06 -6.32
N LEU A 63 -13.69 16.20 -5.19
CA LEU A 63 -13.33 17.52 -4.63
C LEU A 63 -11.99 18.06 -5.13
N LEU A 64 -11.03 17.18 -5.45
CA LEU A 64 -9.63 17.58 -5.58
C LEU A 64 -9.02 17.33 -6.97
N HIS A 65 -9.59 16.45 -7.81
CA HIS A 65 -8.92 16.04 -9.04
C HIS A 65 -8.72 17.17 -10.05
N ASP A 66 -9.66 18.10 -10.16
CA ASP A 66 -9.57 19.24 -11.07
C ASP A 66 -8.44 20.21 -10.69
N ASN A 67 -8.22 20.43 -9.38
CA ASN A 67 -7.24 21.40 -8.89
C ASN A 67 -5.85 20.78 -8.64
N LEU A 68 -5.78 19.54 -8.16
CA LEU A 68 -4.54 18.88 -7.72
C LEU A 68 -4.13 17.71 -8.61
N GLY A 69 -5.01 17.26 -9.50
CA GLY A 69 -4.83 16.06 -10.29
C GLY A 69 -5.17 14.77 -9.53
N VAL A 70 -5.44 13.71 -10.29
CA VAL A 70 -5.85 12.38 -9.77
C VAL A 70 -4.83 11.80 -8.79
N THR A 71 -3.55 11.87 -9.13
CA THR A 71 -2.46 11.29 -8.33
C THR A 71 -2.38 11.89 -6.93
N VAL A 72 -2.40 13.23 -6.84
CA VAL A 72 -2.31 13.93 -5.54
C VAL A 72 -3.58 13.70 -4.73
N ALA A 73 -4.76 13.76 -5.36
CA ALA A 73 -6.02 13.49 -4.69
C ALA A 73 -6.01 12.11 -4.01
N LEU A 74 -5.56 11.06 -4.71
CA LEU A 74 -5.48 9.70 -4.16
C LEU A 74 -4.43 9.55 -3.05
N ARG A 75 -3.29 10.24 -3.16
CA ARG A 75 -2.27 10.20 -2.09
C ARG A 75 -2.73 10.88 -0.82
N LEU A 76 -3.48 11.97 -0.93
CA LEU A 76 -4.09 12.62 0.26
C LEU A 76 -5.06 11.69 0.98
N VAL A 77 -5.76 10.81 0.27
CA VAL A 77 -6.56 9.73 0.89
C VAL A 77 -5.65 8.78 1.67
N GLY A 78 -4.52 8.35 1.08
CA GLY A 78 -3.52 7.52 1.78
C GLY A 78 -2.98 8.19 3.06
N ALA A 79 -2.65 9.49 2.98
CA ALA A 79 -2.22 10.26 4.15
C ALA A 79 -3.30 10.34 5.24
N LEU A 80 -4.57 10.50 4.86
CA LEU A 80 -5.69 10.48 5.81
C LEU A 80 -5.79 9.13 6.53
N TRP A 81 -5.69 8.01 5.80
CA TRP A 81 -5.71 6.69 6.41
C TRP A 81 -4.51 6.46 7.33
N ALA A 82 -3.33 6.94 6.96
CA ALA A 82 -2.15 6.87 7.82
C ALA A 82 -2.36 7.66 9.12
N MET A 83 -2.88 8.90 9.05
CA MET A 83 -3.20 9.71 10.23
C MET A 83 -4.26 9.04 11.11
N ALA A 84 -5.29 8.47 10.51
CA ALA A 84 -6.32 7.72 11.22
C ALA A 84 -5.74 6.47 11.90
N THR A 85 -4.81 5.74 11.25
CA THR A 85 -4.09 4.61 11.83
C THR A 85 -3.29 5.04 13.05
N LEU A 86 -2.55 6.15 12.97
CA LEU A 86 -1.80 6.72 14.10
C LEU A 86 -2.72 7.07 15.27
N LEU A 87 -3.86 7.73 14.99
CA LEU A 87 -4.85 8.08 16.01
C LEU A 87 -5.38 6.84 16.73
N PHE A 88 -5.88 5.86 15.97
CA PHE A 88 -6.47 4.66 16.58
C PHE A 88 -5.44 3.76 17.23
N THR A 89 -4.19 3.74 16.76
CA THR A 89 -3.07 3.11 17.47
C THR A 89 -2.82 3.79 18.81
N GLY A 90 -2.85 5.12 18.88
CA GLY A 90 -2.72 5.87 20.12
C GLY A 90 -3.87 5.61 21.11
N LEU A 91 -5.11 5.59 20.62
CA LEU A 91 -6.30 5.26 21.42
C LEU A 91 -6.24 3.81 21.96
N LEU A 92 -5.86 2.86 21.11
CA LEU A 92 -5.66 1.47 21.49
C LEU A 92 -4.54 1.33 22.54
N ALA A 93 -3.40 2.00 22.33
CA ALA A 93 -2.28 2.00 23.26
C ALA A 93 -2.70 2.59 24.62
N ARG A 94 -3.41 3.70 24.64
CA ARG A 94 -3.92 4.30 25.88
C ARG A 94 -4.84 3.34 26.64
N ARG A 95 -5.66 2.58 25.91
CA ARG A 95 -6.58 1.61 26.52
C ARG A 95 -5.84 0.39 27.06
N ILE A 96 -4.95 -0.21 26.29
CA ILE A 96 -4.27 -1.47 26.64
C ILE A 96 -3.14 -1.25 27.65
N LEU A 97 -2.37 -0.15 27.50
CA LEU A 97 -1.19 0.12 28.31
C LEU A 97 -1.49 1.02 29.53
N GLY A 98 -2.66 1.65 29.59
CA GLY A 98 -3.09 2.49 30.71
C GLY A 98 -2.26 3.77 30.92
N SER A 99 -1.43 4.18 29.95
CA SER A 99 -0.50 5.29 30.07
C SER A 99 -0.55 6.19 28.83
N SER A 100 -0.73 7.51 29.05
CA SER A 100 -0.67 8.50 27.96
C SER A 100 0.74 8.63 27.36
N THR A 101 1.77 8.44 28.17
CA THR A 101 3.17 8.43 27.71
C THR A 101 3.42 7.22 26.81
N ALA A 102 2.95 6.04 27.19
CA ALA A 102 3.05 4.83 26.38
C ALA A 102 2.27 4.99 25.04
N ALA A 103 1.08 5.61 25.08
CA ALA A 103 0.31 5.91 23.89
C ALA A 103 1.04 6.86 22.95
N LEU A 104 1.62 7.94 23.48
CA LEU A 104 2.41 8.89 22.70
C LEU A 104 3.61 8.21 22.03
N TRP A 105 4.35 7.39 22.77
CA TRP A 105 5.50 6.67 22.22
C TRP A 105 5.11 5.59 21.21
N SER A 106 3.93 4.97 21.34
CA SER A 106 3.39 4.08 20.32
C SER A 106 3.14 4.83 19.01
N VAL A 107 2.54 6.03 19.07
CA VAL A 107 2.30 6.87 17.89
C VAL A 107 3.61 7.36 17.27
N ILE A 108 4.56 7.80 18.09
CA ILE A 108 5.88 8.26 17.60
C ILE A 108 6.63 7.09 16.95
N ALA A 109 6.66 5.94 17.60
CA ALA A 109 7.31 4.75 17.06
C ALA A 109 6.70 4.34 15.71
N LEU A 110 5.35 4.22 15.62
CA LEU A 110 4.67 3.88 14.38
C LEU A 110 4.98 4.89 13.28
N GLY A 111 4.84 6.20 13.57
CA GLY A 111 5.05 7.28 12.61
C GLY A 111 6.52 7.54 12.25
N THR A 112 7.46 6.74 12.77
CA THR A 112 8.89 6.76 12.44
C THR A 112 9.44 5.38 12.12
N MET A 113 8.57 4.36 11.97
CA MET A 113 8.94 3.06 11.40
C MET A 113 9.01 3.15 9.88
N GLU A 114 10.06 2.58 9.30
CA GLU A 114 10.30 2.57 7.85
C GLU A 114 9.10 2.02 7.09
N GLY A 115 8.65 0.80 7.42
CA GLY A 115 7.57 0.14 6.72
C GLY A 115 6.23 0.91 6.79
N PHE A 116 5.96 1.64 7.89
CA PHE A 116 4.76 2.45 7.98
C PHE A 116 4.86 3.70 7.10
N ILE A 117 5.94 4.45 7.20
CA ILE A 117 6.11 5.70 6.47
C ILE A 117 6.18 5.45 4.96
N MET A 118 7.03 4.54 4.53
CA MET A 118 7.20 4.28 3.09
C MET A 118 5.90 3.80 2.43
N ASN A 119 5.16 2.89 3.07
CA ASN A 119 3.91 2.40 2.49
C ASN A 119 2.75 3.41 2.56
N SER A 120 2.74 4.32 3.53
CA SER A 120 1.71 5.37 3.63
C SER A 120 1.82 6.47 2.55
N HIS A 121 2.94 6.51 1.82
CA HIS A 121 3.16 7.45 0.71
C HIS A 121 2.81 6.88 -0.67
N TRP A 122 2.36 5.64 -0.72
CA TRP A 122 1.94 4.99 -1.95
C TRP A 122 0.41 4.90 -2.05
N ILE A 123 -0.11 4.97 -3.28
CA ILE A 123 -1.53 4.70 -3.55
C ILE A 123 -1.74 3.19 -3.44
N ARG A 124 -2.27 2.76 -2.29
CA ARG A 124 -2.45 1.33 -1.95
C ARG A 124 -3.65 1.11 -1.05
N VAL A 125 -4.35 0.02 -1.29
CA VAL A 125 -5.47 -0.43 -0.44
C VAL A 125 -5.05 -0.72 1.01
N ASP A 126 -3.79 -1.09 1.20
CA ASP A 126 -3.23 -1.48 2.50
C ASP A 126 -3.25 -0.33 3.53
N THR A 127 -3.22 0.93 3.09
CA THR A 127 -3.31 2.09 3.98
C THR A 127 -4.65 2.13 4.71
N SER A 128 -5.76 1.93 4.01
CA SER A 128 -7.08 1.85 4.62
C SER A 128 -7.26 0.57 5.45
N LEU A 129 -6.68 -0.55 5.02
CA LEU A 129 -6.69 -1.78 5.81
C LEU A 129 -6.02 -1.59 7.17
N ALA A 130 -4.85 -0.96 7.23
CA ALA A 130 -4.15 -0.70 8.49
C ALA A 130 -5.00 0.15 9.45
N PHE A 131 -5.71 1.15 8.91
CA PHE A 131 -6.66 1.93 9.70
C PHE A 131 -7.79 1.06 10.26
N PHE A 132 -8.48 0.29 9.41
CA PHE A 132 -9.59 -0.55 9.87
C PHE A 132 -9.14 -1.62 10.84
N VAL A 133 -7.94 -2.16 10.69
CA VAL A 133 -7.32 -3.08 11.66
C VAL A 133 -7.11 -2.39 13.02
N ALA A 134 -6.50 -1.21 13.05
CA ALA A 134 -6.27 -0.45 14.28
C ALA A 134 -7.60 -0.03 14.95
N PHE A 135 -8.58 0.43 14.17
CA PHE A 135 -9.93 0.77 14.63
C PHE A 135 -10.64 -0.44 15.26
N THR A 136 -10.63 -1.59 14.57
CA THR A 136 -11.31 -2.80 15.05
C THR A 136 -10.68 -3.33 16.32
N MET A 137 -9.35 -3.34 16.42
CA MET A 137 -8.64 -3.73 17.65
C MET A 137 -8.90 -2.76 18.79
N TRP A 138 -8.99 -1.46 18.51
CA TRP A 138 -9.40 -0.48 19.52
C TRP A 138 -10.83 -0.75 20.00
N ALA A 139 -11.76 -1.02 19.10
CA ALA A 139 -13.15 -1.34 19.47
C ALA A 139 -13.24 -2.62 20.33
N PHE A 140 -12.49 -3.68 20.02
CA PHE A 140 -12.38 -4.87 20.84
C PHE A 140 -11.77 -4.57 22.23
N ALA A 141 -10.75 -3.72 22.30
CA ALA A 141 -10.14 -3.32 23.57
C ALA A 141 -11.10 -2.49 24.43
N GLU A 142 -11.87 -1.58 23.84
CA GLU A 142 -12.90 -0.80 24.54
C GLU A 142 -14.04 -1.70 25.04
N TRP A 143 -14.47 -2.67 24.24
CA TRP A 143 -15.44 -3.66 24.66
C TRP A 143 -14.95 -4.47 25.86
N TYR A 144 -13.74 -5.04 25.78
CA TYR A 144 -13.23 -5.96 26.80
C TYR A 144 -12.77 -5.27 28.09
N LEU A 145 -12.03 -4.15 27.98
CA LEU A 145 -11.39 -3.48 29.12
C LEU A 145 -12.26 -2.39 29.77
N ALA A 146 -13.15 -1.75 28.99
CA ALA A 146 -14.02 -0.70 29.47
C ALA A 146 -15.48 -1.12 29.62
N ASP A 147 -15.78 -2.38 29.35
CA ASP A 147 -17.13 -2.95 29.36
C ASP A 147 -18.15 -2.19 28.51
N ARG A 148 -17.67 -1.56 27.41
CA ARG A 148 -18.49 -0.79 26.48
C ARG A 148 -19.12 -1.71 25.44
N GLN A 149 -20.26 -2.29 25.77
CA GLN A 149 -20.90 -3.34 24.97
C GLN A 149 -21.19 -2.93 23.51
N HIS A 150 -21.55 -1.66 23.25
CA HIS A 150 -21.78 -1.15 21.89
C HIS A 150 -20.53 -1.17 21.00
N MET A 151 -19.32 -1.18 21.59
CA MET A 151 -18.08 -1.27 20.83
C MET A 151 -17.90 -2.61 20.12
N LEU A 152 -18.60 -3.66 20.57
CA LEU A 152 -18.62 -4.93 19.86
C LEU A 152 -19.29 -4.80 18.48
N TRP A 153 -20.29 -3.93 18.35
CA TRP A 153 -20.92 -3.64 17.04
C TRP A 153 -19.99 -2.83 16.15
N CYS A 154 -19.26 -1.86 16.72
CA CYS A 154 -18.19 -1.15 15.99
C CYS A 154 -17.11 -2.13 15.49
N ALA A 155 -16.74 -3.13 16.30
CA ALA A 155 -15.80 -4.17 15.89
C ALA A 155 -16.35 -5.04 14.75
N GLY A 156 -17.64 -5.43 14.81
CA GLY A 156 -18.32 -6.16 13.72
C GLY A 156 -18.29 -5.39 12.40
N LEU A 157 -18.63 -4.10 12.45
CA LEU A 157 -18.52 -3.22 11.28
C LEU A 157 -17.06 -3.12 10.80
N GLY A 158 -16.10 -2.92 11.72
CA GLY A 158 -14.68 -2.85 11.38
C GLY A 158 -14.16 -4.11 10.69
N LEU A 159 -14.58 -5.31 11.15
CA LEU A 159 -14.28 -6.59 10.50
C LEU A 159 -14.81 -6.63 9.07
N SER A 160 -16.05 -6.17 8.87
CA SER A 160 -16.67 -6.08 7.55
C SER A 160 -15.88 -5.15 6.62
N LEU A 161 -15.50 -3.97 7.12
CA LEU A 161 -14.72 -3.00 6.36
C LEU A 161 -13.32 -3.53 6.01
N CYS A 162 -12.66 -4.25 6.93
CA CYS A 162 -11.41 -4.97 6.63
C CYS A 162 -11.57 -5.96 5.48
N PHE A 163 -12.68 -6.74 5.50
CA PHE A 163 -12.98 -7.69 4.43
C PHE A 163 -13.25 -6.97 3.10
N LEU A 164 -14.10 -5.94 3.11
CA LEU A 164 -14.48 -5.20 1.91
C LEU A 164 -13.35 -4.37 1.29
N VAL A 165 -12.26 -4.16 2.02
CA VAL A 165 -11.02 -3.56 1.49
C VAL A 165 -10.10 -4.59 0.85
N LYS A 166 -9.90 -5.75 1.48
CA LYS A 166 -8.85 -6.68 1.02
C LYS A 166 -9.26 -8.17 1.05
N GLY A 167 -10.53 -8.46 1.20
CA GLY A 167 -11.03 -9.83 1.27
C GLY A 167 -10.73 -10.50 2.62
N PRO A 168 -10.76 -11.85 2.68
CA PRO A 168 -10.65 -12.62 3.92
C PRO A 168 -9.41 -12.34 4.75
N ILE A 169 -8.30 -11.96 4.13
CA ILE A 169 -7.04 -11.66 4.83
C ILE A 169 -7.21 -10.52 5.84
N GLY A 170 -8.08 -9.55 5.57
CA GLY A 170 -8.35 -8.44 6.48
C GLY A 170 -8.77 -8.92 7.87
N PRO A 171 -9.93 -9.58 8.03
CA PRO A 171 -10.38 -10.14 9.31
C PRO A 171 -9.42 -11.17 9.91
N ILE A 172 -8.74 -11.97 9.09
CA ILE A 172 -7.79 -12.99 9.54
C ILE A 172 -6.63 -12.36 10.33
N THR A 173 -6.15 -11.17 9.94
CA THR A 173 -5.08 -10.47 10.67
C THR A 173 -5.48 -10.07 12.10
N LEU A 174 -6.77 -10.02 12.40
CA LEU A 174 -7.33 -9.64 13.69
C LEU A 174 -7.64 -10.84 14.60
N PHE A 175 -7.73 -12.04 14.00
CA PHE A 175 -8.28 -13.24 14.66
C PHE A 175 -7.58 -13.57 15.98
N PHE A 176 -6.26 -13.63 16.02
CA PHE A 176 -5.55 -14.03 17.24
C PHE A 176 -5.57 -12.94 18.32
N GLY A 177 -5.58 -11.67 17.93
CA GLY A 177 -5.77 -10.56 18.87
C GLY A 177 -7.18 -10.58 19.48
N TRP A 178 -8.20 -10.76 18.65
CA TRP A 178 -9.58 -10.94 19.12
C TRP A 178 -9.70 -12.17 20.06
N LEU A 179 -9.14 -13.32 19.68
CA LEU A 179 -9.20 -14.54 20.47
C LEU A 179 -8.59 -14.38 21.86
N ALA A 180 -7.50 -13.63 21.98
CA ALA A 180 -6.85 -13.33 23.25
C ALA A 180 -7.72 -12.48 24.21
N LEU A 181 -8.66 -11.69 23.70
CA LEU A 181 -9.64 -10.95 24.48
C LEU A 181 -10.94 -11.73 24.67
N PHE A 182 -11.37 -12.47 23.66
CA PHE A 182 -12.62 -13.22 23.66
C PHE A 182 -12.64 -14.36 24.69
N LEU A 183 -11.58 -15.18 24.75
CA LEU A 183 -11.57 -16.34 25.66
C LEU A 183 -11.67 -15.95 27.14
N PRO A 184 -10.93 -14.95 27.66
CA PRO A 184 -11.12 -14.47 29.03
C PRO A 184 -12.49 -13.82 29.26
N ALA A 185 -13.03 -13.08 28.25
CA ALA A 185 -14.37 -12.50 28.36
C ALA A 185 -15.44 -13.57 28.45
N LEU A 186 -15.40 -14.59 27.59
CA LEU A 186 -16.33 -15.71 27.62
C LEU A 186 -16.31 -16.42 28.98
N LYS A 187 -15.12 -16.74 29.50
CA LYS A 187 -14.97 -17.37 30.83
C LYS A 187 -15.59 -16.51 31.91
N ARG A 188 -15.39 -15.18 31.89
CA ARG A 188 -15.98 -14.25 32.87
C ARG A 188 -17.52 -14.26 32.79
N HIS A 189 -18.11 -14.14 31.61
CA HIS A 189 -19.57 -14.10 31.43
C HIS A 189 -20.25 -15.44 31.80
N LEU A 190 -19.59 -16.59 31.51
CA LEU A 190 -20.08 -17.89 31.91
C LEU A 190 -20.07 -18.03 33.46
N ALA A 191 -19.01 -17.55 34.11
CA ALA A 191 -18.93 -17.58 35.59
C ALA A 191 -20.01 -16.71 36.26
N HIS A 192 -20.46 -15.63 35.61
CA HIS A 192 -21.52 -14.74 36.12
C HIS A 192 -22.93 -15.12 35.61
N GLN A 193 -23.09 -16.25 34.92
CA GLN A 193 -24.36 -16.71 34.33
C GLN A 193 -24.97 -15.76 33.28
N GLU A 194 -24.15 -14.91 32.65
CA GLU A 194 -24.54 -13.96 31.60
C GLU A 194 -24.30 -14.49 30.19
N GLY A 195 -24.12 -15.79 30.02
CA GLY A 195 -23.77 -16.41 28.74
C GLY A 195 -24.77 -16.09 27.60
N GLY A 196 -26.07 -16.04 27.93
CA GLY A 196 -27.10 -15.70 26.93
C GLY A 196 -26.94 -14.28 26.37
N ARG A 197 -26.70 -13.29 27.24
CA ARG A 197 -26.45 -11.88 26.81
C ARG A 197 -25.18 -11.77 26.00
N PHE A 198 -24.13 -12.45 26.40
CA PHE A 198 -22.86 -12.51 25.65
C PHE A 198 -23.05 -13.06 24.25
N MET A 199 -23.80 -14.15 24.08
CA MET A 199 -24.09 -14.77 22.79
C MET A 199 -24.90 -13.84 21.87
N ILE A 200 -25.94 -13.16 22.40
CA ILE A 200 -26.76 -12.21 21.61
C ILE A 200 -25.91 -11.05 21.09
N GLN A 201 -25.00 -10.52 21.91
CA GLN A 201 -24.11 -9.43 21.52
C GLN A 201 -23.14 -9.86 20.41
N HIS A 202 -22.59 -11.08 20.50
CA HIS A 202 -21.71 -11.62 19.45
C HIS A 202 -22.48 -11.98 18.17
N LEU A 203 -23.74 -12.39 18.29
CA LEU A 203 -24.60 -12.56 17.14
C LEU A 203 -24.83 -11.22 16.41
N GLY A 204 -25.10 -10.14 17.15
CA GLY A 204 -25.22 -8.79 16.59
C GLY A 204 -23.93 -8.32 15.88
N MET A 205 -22.77 -8.57 16.52
CA MET A 205 -21.46 -8.31 15.90
C MET A 205 -21.30 -9.10 14.60
N THR A 206 -21.63 -10.40 14.62
CA THR A 206 -21.52 -11.29 13.45
C THR A 206 -22.45 -10.84 12.33
N LEU A 207 -23.65 -10.41 12.63
CA LEU A 207 -24.58 -9.88 11.62
C LEU A 207 -24.01 -8.61 10.97
N LEU A 208 -23.46 -7.67 11.74
CA LEU A 208 -22.80 -6.46 11.20
C LEU A 208 -21.53 -6.81 10.41
N PHE A 209 -20.84 -7.87 10.74
CA PHE A 209 -19.72 -8.36 9.97
C PHE A 209 -20.16 -8.96 8.64
N VAL A 210 -21.18 -9.83 8.64
CA VAL A 210 -21.56 -10.62 7.48
C VAL A 210 -22.46 -9.85 6.51
N ALA A 211 -23.39 -9.01 6.99
CA ALA A 211 -24.42 -8.38 6.16
C ALA A 211 -23.86 -7.50 5.04
N PRO A 212 -22.89 -6.58 5.26
CA PRO A 212 -22.32 -5.79 4.16
C PRO A 212 -21.55 -6.63 3.15
N ILE A 213 -20.88 -7.70 3.62
CA ILE A 213 -20.16 -8.65 2.76
C ILE A 213 -21.16 -9.40 1.87
N ALA A 214 -22.25 -9.90 2.47
CA ALA A 214 -23.31 -10.59 1.73
C ALA A 214 -23.95 -9.67 0.67
N GLY A 215 -24.17 -8.40 1.01
CA GLY A 215 -24.67 -7.41 0.06
C GLY A 215 -23.75 -7.22 -1.14
N TRP A 216 -22.43 -7.11 -0.91
CA TRP A 216 -21.47 -7.01 -2.00
C TRP A 216 -21.38 -8.32 -2.82
N LEU A 217 -21.37 -9.50 -2.17
CA LEU A 217 -21.37 -10.78 -2.86
C LEU A 217 -22.64 -10.97 -3.70
N GLN A 218 -23.80 -10.52 -3.22
CA GLN A 218 -25.03 -10.52 -3.99
C GLN A 218 -24.90 -9.65 -5.25
N ALA A 219 -24.37 -8.43 -5.14
CA ALA A 219 -24.13 -7.56 -6.27
C ALA A 219 -23.18 -8.20 -7.30
N LEU A 220 -22.11 -8.87 -6.84
CA LEU A 220 -21.19 -9.61 -7.69
C LEU A 220 -21.91 -10.74 -8.45
N TRP A 221 -22.76 -11.53 -7.78
CA TRP A 221 -23.49 -12.62 -8.42
C TRP A 221 -24.57 -12.15 -9.39
N GLN A 222 -25.15 -10.97 -9.18
CA GLN A 222 -26.15 -10.36 -10.08
C GLN A 222 -25.52 -9.76 -11.35
N HIS A 223 -24.19 -9.57 -11.38
CA HIS A 223 -23.51 -9.08 -12.57
C HIS A 223 -23.59 -10.12 -13.71
N PRO A 224 -23.72 -9.69 -14.99
CA PRO A 224 -23.78 -10.62 -16.14
C PRO A 224 -22.64 -11.64 -16.20
N GLU A 225 -21.44 -11.24 -15.72
CA GLU A 225 -20.26 -12.10 -15.64
C GLU A 225 -20.05 -12.71 -14.25
N GLY A 226 -21.07 -12.73 -13.38
CA GLY A 226 -20.94 -13.05 -11.95
C GLY A 226 -20.22 -14.36 -11.65
N GLY A 227 -20.49 -15.43 -12.42
CA GLY A 227 -19.79 -16.71 -12.27
C GLY A 227 -18.29 -16.63 -12.58
N ALA A 228 -17.90 -15.92 -13.65
CA ALA A 228 -16.49 -15.71 -14.02
C ALA A 228 -15.78 -14.81 -12.98
N LEU A 229 -16.46 -13.76 -12.51
CA LEU A 229 -15.94 -12.86 -11.48
C LEU A 229 -15.74 -13.58 -10.15
N TRP A 230 -16.65 -14.47 -9.76
CA TRP A 230 -16.48 -15.32 -8.58
C TRP A 230 -15.28 -16.24 -8.71
N GLN A 231 -15.12 -16.90 -9.89
CA GLN A 231 -13.98 -17.77 -10.18
C GLN A 231 -12.67 -16.99 -10.05
N GLN A 232 -12.61 -15.79 -10.64
CA GLN A 232 -11.43 -14.92 -10.60
C GLN A 232 -11.14 -14.44 -9.17
N TRP A 233 -12.15 -13.91 -8.46
CA TRP A 233 -11.93 -13.33 -7.14
C TRP A 233 -11.67 -14.39 -6.08
N PHE A 234 -12.56 -15.39 -5.94
CA PHE A 234 -12.46 -16.35 -4.83
C PHE A 234 -11.44 -17.43 -5.11
N TRP A 235 -11.58 -18.15 -6.23
CA TRP A 235 -10.73 -19.30 -6.50
C TRP A 235 -9.32 -18.91 -6.92
N GLN A 236 -9.13 -17.97 -7.83
CA GLN A 236 -7.79 -17.57 -8.28
C GLN A 236 -7.10 -16.65 -7.27
N ASN A 237 -7.77 -15.55 -6.87
CA ASN A 237 -7.11 -14.54 -6.01
C ASN A 237 -7.10 -14.89 -4.53
N GLN A 238 -8.08 -15.58 -3.94
CA GLN A 238 -8.03 -15.92 -2.52
C GLN A 238 -7.45 -17.33 -2.31
N VAL A 239 -8.09 -18.37 -2.83
CA VAL A 239 -7.67 -19.77 -2.64
C VAL A 239 -6.35 -20.04 -3.36
N GLY A 240 -6.22 -19.63 -4.62
CA GLY A 240 -5.01 -19.87 -5.42
C GLY A 240 -3.75 -19.19 -4.86
N ARG A 241 -3.88 -17.98 -4.31
CA ARG A 241 -2.75 -17.31 -3.62
C ARG A 241 -2.39 -17.98 -2.31
N LEU A 242 -3.36 -18.53 -1.58
CA LEU A 242 -3.11 -19.25 -0.33
C LEU A 242 -2.39 -20.57 -0.58
N THR A 243 -2.87 -21.34 -1.56
CA THR A 243 -2.35 -22.68 -1.88
C THR A 243 -1.15 -22.67 -2.81
N GLY A 244 -0.95 -21.59 -3.58
CA GLY A 244 0.07 -21.48 -4.62
C GLY A 244 -0.35 -22.01 -5.99
N SER A 245 -1.64 -22.38 -6.17
CA SER A 245 -2.15 -22.91 -7.45
C SER A 245 -2.30 -21.84 -8.55
N SER A 246 -2.23 -20.54 -8.21
CA SER A 246 -2.29 -19.42 -9.16
C SER A 246 -0.91 -18.77 -9.30
N ALA A 247 0.04 -19.53 -9.86
CA ALA A 247 1.44 -19.10 -10.02
C ALA A 247 1.57 -17.87 -10.95
N GLU A 248 0.67 -17.72 -11.91
CA GLU A 248 0.59 -16.58 -12.84
C GLU A 248 0.35 -15.24 -12.13
N LEU A 249 -0.20 -15.25 -10.92
CA LEU A 249 -0.41 -14.03 -10.12
C LEU A 249 0.89 -13.54 -9.41
N GLY A 250 1.99 -14.26 -9.57
CA GLY A 250 3.30 -13.90 -9.03
C GLY A 250 3.44 -13.99 -7.51
N HIS A 251 4.63 -13.69 -7.01
CA HIS A 251 4.97 -13.68 -5.57
C HIS A 251 4.77 -15.02 -4.83
N ILE A 252 4.72 -16.13 -5.56
CA ILE A 252 4.60 -17.47 -4.97
C ILE A 252 5.96 -17.91 -4.44
N LYS A 253 6.03 -18.16 -3.12
CA LYS A 253 7.24 -18.53 -2.40
C LYS A 253 6.94 -19.67 -1.41
N PRO A 254 6.60 -20.86 -1.90
CA PRO A 254 6.29 -22.00 -1.03
C PRO A 254 7.54 -22.39 -0.24
N GLY A 255 7.36 -22.78 1.03
CA GLY A 255 8.47 -23.23 1.89
C GLY A 255 9.34 -22.10 2.47
N GLU A 256 9.22 -20.86 2.04
CA GLU A 256 9.94 -19.72 2.64
C GLU A 256 9.26 -19.25 3.95
N TYR A 257 9.20 -20.10 4.97
CA TYR A 257 8.49 -19.79 6.22
C TYR A 257 9.11 -18.64 7.02
N LEU A 258 10.40 -18.37 6.83
CA LEU A 258 11.12 -17.27 7.50
C LEU A 258 11.14 -15.96 6.72
N PHE A 259 10.46 -15.90 5.56
CA PHE A 259 10.41 -14.72 4.69
C PHE A 259 10.11 -13.42 5.44
N TYR A 260 9.13 -13.47 6.36
CA TYR A 260 8.71 -12.26 7.09
C TYR A 260 9.68 -11.81 8.18
N LEU A 261 10.68 -12.61 8.58
CA LEU A 261 11.67 -12.14 9.55
C LEU A 261 12.55 -11.02 8.97
N GLY A 262 12.96 -11.16 7.70
CA GLY A 262 13.69 -10.10 6.99
C GLY A 262 12.82 -8.85 6.80
N GLY A 263 11.59 -9.04 6.33
CA GLY A 263 10.63 -7.94 6.18
C GLY A 263 10.30 -7.25 7.51
N LEU A 264 10.19 -8.00 8.61
CA LEU A 264 9.97 -7.42 9.93
C LEU A 264 11.16 -6.54 10.38
N ALA A 265 12.38 -7.00 10.09
CA ALA A 265 13.58 -6.24 10.39
C ALA A 265 13.57 -4.89 9.65
N GLU A 266 13.29 -4.89 8.35
CA GLU A 266 13.18 -3.69 7.51
C GLU A 266 12.05 -2.76 8.03
N TYR A 267 10.84 -3.27 8.13
CA TYR A 267 9.63 -2.49 8.42
C TYR A 267 9.62 -1.84 9.81
N THR A 268 10.28 -2.48 10.80
CA THR A 268 10.33 -1.94 12.16
C THR A 268 11.54 -1.05 12.44
N LEU A 269 12.47 -0.87 11.47
CA LEU A 269 13.59 0.08 11.66
C LEU A 269 13.07 1.51 11.93
N PRO A 270 13.74 2.25 12.80
CA PRO A 270 14.92 1.89 13.61
C PRO A 270 14.58 1.21 14.95
N TRP A 271 13.34 0.82 15.19
CA TRP A 271 12.81 0.34 16.46
C TRP A 271 12.97 -1.17 16.68
N LEU A 272 13.46 -1.93 15.70
CA LEU A 272 13.62 -3.39 15.77
C LEU A 272 14.25 -3.89 17.09
N PRO A 273 15.37 -3.31 17.58
CA PRO A 273 15.99 -3.81 18.81
C PRO A 273 15.08 -3.73 20.04
N LEU A 274 14.16 -2.75 20.06
CA LEU A 274 13.17 -2.63 21.14
C LEU A 274 12.03 -3.65 21.01
N VAL A 275 11.59 -3.96 19.79
CA VAL A 275 10.62 -5.05 19.56
C VAL A 275 11.22 -6.39 20.04
N LEU A 276 12.47 -6.67 19.68
CA LEU A 276 13.18 -7.88 20.11
C LEU A 276 13.37 -7.93 21.63
N LEU A 277 13.73 -6.79 22.24
CA LEU A 277 13.85 -6.68 23.71
C LEU A 277 12.51 -6.95 24.38
N TRP A 278 11.41 -6.39 23.86
CA TRP A 278 10.07 -6.62 24.41
C TRP A 278 9.69 -8.10 24.34
N CYS A 279 9.91 -8.76 23.20
CA CYS A 279 9.68 -10.19 23.03
C CYS A 279 10.51 -11.01 24.04
N TRP A 280 11.82 -10.72 24.13
CA TRP A 280 12.73 -11.40 25.05
C TRP A 280 12.30 -11.25 26.51
N GLN A 281 11.97 -10.01 26.96
CA GLN A 281 11.47 -9.77 28.32
C GLN A 281 10.18 -10.54 28.59
N THR A 282 9.23 -10.51 27.67
CA THR A 282 7.93 -11.18 27.83
C THR A 282 8.09 -12.69 28.00
N LEU A 283 8.93 -13.30 27.16
CA LEU A 283 9.17 -14.75 27.20
C LEU A 283 9.97 -15.17 28.45
N ARG A 284 11.02 -14.42 28.80
CA ARG A 284 11.93 -14.78 29.89
C ARG A 284 11.35 -14.50 31.27
N GLN A 285 10.65 -13.39 31.46
CA GLN A 285 10.10 -13.00 32.77
C GLN A 285 8.83 -13.77 33.13
N LYS A 286 8.25 -14.53 32.20
CA LYS A 286 6.99 -15.28 32.36
C LYS A 286 5.83 -14.45 32.94
N GLN A 287 5.91 -13.13 32.77
CA GLN A 287 4.87 -12.20 33.25
C GLN A 287 3.77 -12.07 32.19
N TRP A 288 2.88 -13.01 32.18
CA TRP A 288 1.76 -13.09 31.23
C TRP A 288 0.62 -12.16 31.66
N SER A 289 0.81 -10.85 31.53
CA SER A 289 -0.31 -9.92 31.67
C SER A 289 -1.25 -10.01 30.46
N ALA A 290 -2.52 -9.66 30.65
CA ALA A 290 -3.51 -9.68 29.57
C ALA A 290 -3.06 -8.84 28.35
N SER A 291 -2.45 -7.68 28.59
CA SER A 291 -1.91 -6.83 27.52
C SER A 291 -0.75 -7.49 26.76
N ARG A 292 0.18 -8.13 27.45
CA ARG A 292 1.29 -8.84 26.79
C ARG A 292 0.81 -10.05 26.00
N LEU A 293 -0.13 -10.81 26.56
CA LEU A 293 -0.71 -11.96 25.86
C LEU A 293 -1.46 -11.49 24.59
N PHE A 294 -2.24 -10.42 24.69
CA PHE A 294 -2.92 -9.82 23.54
C PHE A 294 -1.95 -9.41 22.43
N LEU A 295 -0.92 -8.63 22.76
CA LEU A 295 0.06 -8.16 21.77
C LEU A 295 0.84 -9.32 21.14
N LEU A 296 1.27 -10.29 21.95
CA LEU A 296 2.02 -11.45 21.48
C LEU A 296 1.16 -12.34 20.58
N SER A 297 -0.08 -12.64 21.01
CA SER A 297 -1.02 -13.46 20.23
C SER A 297 -1.34 -12.81 18.89
N TRP A 298 -1.61 -11.50 18.88
CA TRP A 298 -1.88 -10.78 17.65
C TRP A 298 -0.68 -10.80 16.71
N ALA A 299 0.52 -10.44 17.18
CA ALA A 299 1.72 -10.42 16.34
C ALA A 299 2.10 -11.81 15.84
N LEU A 300 2.34 -12.78 16.75
CA LEU A 300 2.83 -14.10 16.36
C LEU A 300 1.79 -14.92 15.60
N GLY A 301 0.53 -14.86 16.02
CA GLY A 301 -0.53 -15.60 15.35
C GLY A 301 -0.71 -15.14 13.90
N THR A 302 -0.68 -13.83 13.64
CA THR A 302 -0.79 -13.31 12.29
C THR A 302 0.48 -13.57 11.46
N LEU A 303 1.68 -13.42 12.05
CA LEU A 303 2.93 -13.77 11.36
C LEU A 303 2.97 -15.25 10.97
N LEU A 304 2.48 -16.14 11.84
CA LEU A 304 2.39 -17.56 11.55
C LEU A 304 1.47 -17.84 10.36
N LEU A 305 0.28 -17.24 10.34
CA LEU A 305 -0.65 -17.39 9.22
C LEU A 305 -0.07 -16.88 7.89
N LEU A 306 0.55 -15.70 7.92
CA LEU A 306 1.20 -15.15 6.74
C LEU A 306 2.36 -16.05 6.26
N SER A 307 3.10 -16.66 7.19
CA SER A 307 4.23 -17.55 6.86
C SER A 307 3.78 -18.88 6.23
N ILE A 308 2.59 -19.37 6.56
CA ILE A 308 2.00 -20.58 5.96
C ILE A 308 1.51 -20.32 4.54
N ALA A 309 0.97 -19.11 4.26
CA ALA A 309 0.46 -18.78 2.95
C ALA A 309 1.55 -18.88 1.87
N SER A 310 1.22 -19.41 0.68
CA SER A 310 2.19 -19.58 -0.41
C SER A 310 2.61 -18.25 -1.04
N THR A 311 1.69 -17.29 -1.17
CA THR A 311 2.02 -15.96 -1.67
C THR A 311 2.59 -15.08 -0.56
N LYS A 312 3.77 -14.51 -0.78
CA LYS A 312 4.49 -13.69 0.21
C LYS A 312 4.90 -12.34 -0.36
N ARG A 313 4.50 -11.28 0.34
CA ARG A 313 4.95 -9.89 0.09
C ARG A 313 5.22 -9.22 1.44
N THR A 314 6.31 -8.49 1.57
CA THR A 314 6.63 -7.70 2.79
C THR A 314 5.51 -6.74 3.15
N LEU A 315 4.79 -6.22 2.16
CA LEU A 315 3.62 -5.37 2.32
C LEU A 315 2.52 -5.96 3.23
N TYR A 316 2.43 -7.29 3.36
CA TYR A 316 1.44 -7.93 4.25
C TYR A 316 1.72 -7.70 5.74
N LEU A 317 2.92 -7.22 6.10
CA LEU A 317 3.26 -6.78 7.45
C LEU A 317 2.65 -5.42 7.80
N PHE A 318 2.27 -4.61 6.79
CA PHE A 318 1.82 -3.23 7.03
C PHE A 318 0.64 -3.10 8.01
N PRO A 319 -0.44 -3.90 7.92
CA PRO A 319 -1.54 -3.86 8.88
C PRO A 319 -1.15 -4.29 10.31
N LEU A 320 0.01 -4.95 10.48
CA LEU A 320 0.55 -5.36 11.78
C LEU A 320 1.43 -4.29 12.44
N MET A 321 1.84 -3.25 11.73
CA MET A 321 2.73 -2.24 12.29
C MET A 321 2.23 -1.64 13.62
N PRO A 322 0.90 -1.41 13.83
CA PRO A 322 0.40 -0.94 15.11
C PRO A 322 0.78 -1.82 16.30
N VAL A 323 0.78 -3.16 16.17
CA VAL A 323 1.10 -4.04 17.32
C VAL A 323 2.56 -3.89 17.76
N PHE A 324 3.49 -3.73 16.81
CA PHE A 324 4.91 -3.51 17.14
C PHE A 324 5.11 -2.15 17.80
N ALA A 325 4.38 -1.13 17.36
CA ALA A 325 4.40 0.19 17.99
C ALA A 325 3.88 0.14 19.45
N LEU A 326 2.83 -0.64 19.74
CA LEU A 326 2.34 -0.84 21.11
C LEU A 326 3.38 -1.55 21.99
N MET A 327 4.10 -2.54 21.47
CA MET A 327 5.19 -3.21 22.18
C MET A 327 6.28 -2.21 22.61
N ILE A 328 6.66 -1.29 21.72
CA ILE A 328 7.63 -0.23 22.00
C ILE A 328 7.06 0.77 23.02
N GLY A 329 5.80 1.19 22.85
CA GLY A 329 5.12 2.06 23.80
C GLY A 329 5.09 1.48 25.22
N GLN A 330 4.94 0.17 25.36
CA GLN A 330 4.99 -0.49 26.68
C GLN A 330 6.37 -0.38 27.35
N LEU A 331 7.46 -0.38 26.58
CA LEU A 331 8.82 -0.18 27.10
C LEU A 331 9.09 1.26 27.53
N SER A 332 8.28 2.22 27.10
CA SER A 332 8.48 3.64 27.42
C SER A 332 8.38 3.99 28.91
N VAL A 333 7.79 3.11 29.69
CA VAL A 333 7.71 3.24 31.16
C VAL A 333 9.12 3.14 31.80
N CYS A 334 9.99 2.31 31.22
CA CYS A 334 11.37 2.13 31.67
C CYS A 334 12.28 1.81 30.49
N TRP A 335 12.83 2.86 29.85
CA TRP A 335 13.71 2.70 28.71
C TRP A 335 15.03 2.00 29.09
N PRO A 336 15.53 1.09 28.25
CA PRO A 336 16.82 0.45 28.53
C PRO A 336 17.97 1.46 28.40
N ARG A 337 18.98 1.36 29.27
CA ARG A 337 20.12 2.29 29.30
C ARG A 337 20.89 2.35 27.98
N TRP A 338 21.02 1.23 27.29
CA TRP A 338 21.73 1.17 25.99
C TRP A 338 21.06 2.00 24.89
N LEU A 339 19.76 2.33 25.03
CA LEU A 339 19.01 3.12 24.06
C LEU A 339 19.63 4.51 23.85
N ASN A 340 20.30 5.09 24.87
CA ASN A 340 20.98 6.37 24.72
C ASN A 340 22.16 6.28 23.75
N GLY A 341 22.96 5.21 23.81
CA GLY A 341 24.04 4.96 22.85
C GLY A 341 23.50 4.66 21.44
N TYR A 342 22.46 3.85 21.35
CA TYR A 342 21.81 3.51 20.10
C TYR A 342 21.18 4.74 19.40
N GLY A 343 20.46 5.57 20.15
CA GLY A 343 19.90 6.83 19.61
C GLY A 343 20.98 7.80 19.11
N ARG A 344 22.11 7.90 19.82
CA ARG A 344 23.28 8.68 19.36
C ARG A 344 23.86 8.14 18.05
N GLY A 345 23.98 6.82 17.94
CA GLY A 345 24.45 6.16 16.71
C GLY A 345 23.55 6.47 15.52
N TRP A 346 22.24 6.43 15.71
CA TRP A 346 21.28 6.81 14.68
C TRP A 346 21.32 8.29 14.33
N THR A 347 21.55 9.17 15.31
CA THR A 347 21.71 10.61 15.05
C THR A 347 22.98 10.88 14.21
N LEU A 348 24.08 10.19 14.51
CA LEU A 348 25.29 10.26 13.68
C LEU A 348 25.07 9.70 12.27
N PHE A 349 24.40 8.55 12.16
CA PHE A 349 24.06 7.97 10.86
C PHE A 349 23.18 8.90 10.03
N MET A 350 22.16 9.51 10.64
CA MET A 350 21.29 10.51 10.01
C MET A 350 22.10 11.72 9.53
N PHE A 351 23.04 12.22 10.34
CA PHE A 351 23.91 13.32 9.94
C PHE A 351 24.74 12.97 8.70
N LEU A 352 25.37 11.79 8.68
CA LEU A 352 26.16 11.34 7.54
C LEU A 352 25.30 11.12 6.30
N PHE A 353 24.10 10.57 6.46
CA PHE A 353 23.12 10.40 5.40
C PHE A 353 22.67 11.75 4.82
N ALA A 354 22.36 12.72 5.67
CA ALA A 354 22.00 14.08 5.28
C ALA A 354 23.13 14.77 4.50
N LEU A 355 24.36 14.64 4.99
CA LEU A 355 25.55 15.17 4.32
C LEU A 355 25.75 14.52 2.95
N ALA A 356 25.58 13.19 2.86
CA ALA A 356 25.69 12.48 1.60
C ALA A 356 24.64 12.97 0.58
N LEU A 357 23.39 13.13 0.98
CA LEU A 357 22.34 13.66 0.10
C LEU A 357 22.60 15.10 -0.35
N LEU A 358 23.06 15.97 0.57
CA LEU A 358 23.40 17.36 0.23
C LEU A 358 24.60 17.46 -0.71
N MET A 359 25.55 16.57 -0.58
CA MET A 359 26.74 16.53 -1.43
C MET A 359 26.53 15.76 -2.75
N ALA A 360 25.39 15.09 -2.89
CA ALA A 360 25.07 14.29 -4.09
C ALA A 360 25.26 15.05 -5.43
N PRO A 361 24.87 16.33 -5.57
CA PRO A 361 25.11 17.11 -6.79
C PRO A 361 26.57 17.17 -7.23
N PHE A 362 27.50 17.09 -6.29
CA PHE A 362 28.93 17.27 -6.55
C PHE A 362 29.66 15.96 -6.84
N TYR A 363 29.27 14.84 -6.21
CA TYR A 363 30.01 13.59 -6.36
C TYR A 363 29.34 12.59 -7.31
N LEU A 364 28.00 12.58 -7.42
CA LEU A 364 27.30 11.61 -8.30
C LEU A 364 27.72 11.71 -9.77
N PRO A 365 27.93 12.92 -10.37
CA PRO A 365 28.41 13.03 -11.74
C PRO A 365 29.84 12.50 -11.94
N LEU A 366 30.61 12.33 -10.86
CA LEU A 366 32.00 11.83 -10.91
C LEU A 366 32.10 10.31 -10.80
N LEU A 367 31.01 9.66 -10.41
CA LEU A 367 30.98 8.20 -10.29
C LEU A 367 30.79 7.56 -11.66
N PRO A 368 31.42 6.39 -11.92
CA PRO A 368 31.26 5.64 -13.17
C PRO A 368 29.89 4.90 -13.17
N LEU A 369 28.81 5.65 -13.01
CA LEU A 369 27.45 5.14 -12.98
C LEU A 369 26.68 5.72 -14.18
N GLU A 370 25.96 4.88 -14.90
CA GLU A 370 25.03 5.30 -15.95
C GLU A 370 23.76 5.92 -15.31
N ILE A 371 23.85 7.20 -14.94
CA ILE A 371 22.73 7.94 -14.37
C ILE A 371 22.03 8.69 -15.52
N PRO A 372 20.72 8.51 -15.71
CA PRO A 372 19.98 9.22 -16.74
C PRO A 372 20.10 10.76 -16.65
N ASP A 373 20.24 11.45 -17.78
CA ASP A 373 20.42 12.91 -17.84
C ASP A 373 19.34 13.71 -17.11
N ASN A 374 18.09 13.24 -17.16
CA ASN A 374 16.97 13.86 -16.44
C ASN A 374 17.15 13.79 -14.93
N VAL A 375 17.71 12.69 -14.41
CA VAL A 375 18.03 12.51 -13.00
C VAL A 375 19.20 13.41 -12.58
N LEU A 376 20.28 13.40 -13.38
CA LEU A 376 21.44 14.27 -13.14
C LEU A 376 21.03 15.75 -13.10
N ARG A 377 20.15 16.18 -14.01
CA ARG A 377 19.65 17.56 -14.06
C ARG A 377 18.88 17.93 -12.79
N VAL A 378 18.04 17.04 -12.27
CA VAL A 378 17.30 17.27 -11.02
C VAL A 378 18.24 17.34 -9.82
N ILE A 379 19.22 16.46 -9.74
CA ILE A 379 20.19 16.41 -8.65
C ILE A 379 21.10 17.65 -8.66
N SER A 380 21.58 18.07 -9.83
CA SER A 380 22.50 19.21 -9.95
C SER A 380 21.84 20.58 -9.77
N THR A 381 20.50 20.66 -9.82
CA THR A 381 19.79 21.93 -9.64
C THR A 381 19.69 22.29 -8.15
N LEU A 382 20.53 23.22 -7.72
CA LEU A 382 20.46 23.77 -6.36
C LEU A 382 19.26 24.72 -6.22
N GLY A 383 18.48 24.57 -5.16
CA GLY A 383 17.28 25.37 -4.95
C GLY A 383 16.80 25.32 -3.50
N TRP A 384 15.56 25.77 -3.25
CA TRP A 384 14.97 25.84 -1.91
C TRP A 384 15.03 24.52 -1.12
N ARG A 385 15.00 23.38 -1.83
CA ARG A 385 15.11 22.03 -1.23
C ARG A 385 16.43 21.84 -0.51
N HIS A 386 17.53 22.31 -1.10
CA HIS A 386 18.86 22.23 -0.49
C HIS A 386 18.99 23.18 0.70
N VAL A 387 18.37 24.37 0.64
CA VAL A 387 18.32 25.30 1.77
C VAL A 387 17.57 24.67 2.94
N PHE A 388 16.40 24.08 2.68
CA PHE A 388 15.63 23.42 3.72
C PHE A 388 16.35 22.20 4.30
N ALA A 389 17.01 21.40 3.46
CA ALA A 389 17.84 20.30 3.90
C ALA A 389 19.03 20.76 4.76
N ALA A 390 19.66 21.88 4.40
CA ALA A 390 20.71 22.48 5.22
C ALA A 390 20.19 22.94 6.61
N ILE A 391 18.98 23.51 6.66
CA ILE A 391 18.33 23.86 7.95
C ILE A 391 18.10 22.61 8.81
N LEU A 392 17.58 21.52 8.21
CA LEU A 392 17.41 20.25 8.91
C LEU A 392 18.75 19.68 9.38
N LEU A 393 19.82 19.85 8.59
CA LEU A 393 21.16 19.42 8.97
C LEU A 393 21.71 20.24 10.15
N ILE A 394 21.50 21.56 10.16
CA ILE A 394 21.86 22.42 11.29
C ILE A 394 21.11 21.98 12.55
N PHE A 395 19.81 21.69 12.43
CA PHE A 395 19.04 21.14 13.54
C PHE A 395 19.59 19.79 14.01
N ALA A 396 20.00 18.93 13.09
CA ALA A 396 20.67 17.68 13.42
C ALA A 396 21.98 17.87 14.17
N VAL A 397 22.79 18.87 13.77
CA VAL A 397 24.03 19.23 14.46
C VAL A 397 23.72 19.71 15.88
N GLU A 398 22.70 20.53 16.05
CA GLU A 398 22.24 20.95 17.38
C GLU A 398 21.82 19.75 18.24
N GLN A 399 21.08 18.80 17.68
CA GLN A 399 20.74 17.56 18.39
C GLN A 399 21.98 16.75 18.78
N LEU A 400 22.97 16.65 17.90
CA LEU A 400 24.25 16.01 18.20
C LEU A 400 25.02 16.74 19.32
N TRP A 401 24.99 18.05 19.32
CA TRP A 401 25.63 18.86 20.37
C TRP A 401 24.95 18.65 21.73
N ARG A 402 23.60 18.60 21.76
CA ARG A 402 22.79 18.41 22.97
C ARG A 402 22.54 16.94 23.32
N TRP A 403 23.10 15.97 22.61
CA TRP A 403 22.80 14.54 22.76
C TRP A 403 23.00 13.98 24.16
N ARG A 404 23.83 14.64 24.99
CA ARG A 404 24.07 14.24 26.39
C ARG A 404 22.87 14.53 27.28
N GLU A 405 22.08 15.54 26.92
CA GLU A 405 20.93 16.02 27.68
C GLU A 405 19.62 15.39 27.20
N ILE A 406 19.59 14.89 25.95
CA ILE A 406 18.38 14.35 25.30
C ILE A 406 18.34 12.84 25.48
N HIS A 407 17.15 12.32 25.84
CA HIS A 407 16.91 10.88 25.98
C HIS A 407 17.05 10.14 24.65
N GLY A 408 17.64 8.93 24.68
CA GLY A 408 17.95 8.14 23.48
C GLY A 408 16.74 7.82 22.59
N ALA A 409 15.54 7.61 23.16
CA ALA A 409 14.32 7.40 22.38
C ALA A 409 13.96 8.65 21.56
N THR A 410 14.13 9.84 22.12
CA THR A 410 13.88 11.11 21.43
C THR A 410 14.88 11.33 20.29
N LEU A 411 16.18 11.04 20.56
CA LEU A 411 17.21 11.09 19.52
C LEU A 411 16.89 10.14 18.36
N LEU A 412 16.49 8.91 18.67
CA LEU A 412 16.15 7.90 17.68
C LEU A 412 14.97 8.35 16.81
N ALA A 413 13.87 8.80 17.44
CA ALA A 413 12.69 9.28 16.74
C ALA A 413 12.99 10.52 15.88
N SER A 414 13.78 11.48 16.40
CA SER A 414 14.17 12.68 15.66
C SER A 414 15.05 12.34 14.47
N ALA A 415 16.03 11.45 14.66
CA ALA A 415 16.92 11.00 13.58
C ALA A 415 16.14 10.33 12.46
N ALA A 416 15.26 9.38 12.78
CA ALA A 416 14.41 8.71 11.79
C ALA A 416 13.50 9.72 11.07
N GLY A 417 12.85 10.61 11.81
CA GLY A 417 11.97 11.63 11.23
C GLY A 417 12.69 12.57 10.26
N ILE A 418 13.88 13.06 10.62
CA ILE A 418 14.68 13.92 9.75
C ILE A 418 15.16 13.15 8.52
N MET A 419 15.57 11.89 8.65
CA MET A 419 15.96 11.06 7.51
C MET A 419 14.82 10.93 6.49
N PHE A 420 13.59 10.66 6.93
CA PHE A 420 12.43 10.60 6.02
C PHE A 420 12.15 11.95 5.36
N MET A 421 12.16 13.05 6.11
CA MET A 421 11.98 14.38 5.53
C MET A 421 13.03 14.68 4.44
N LEU A 422 14.31 14.37 4.70
CA LEU A 422 15.38 14.52 3.73
C LEU A 422 15.18 13.63 2.49
N THR A 423 14.75 12.40 2.68
CA THR A 423 14.43 11.48 1.58
C THR A 423 13.33 12.06 0.70
N PHE A 424 12.24 12.56 1.28
CA PHE A 424 11.12 13.14 0.52
C PHE A 424 11.49 14.43 -0.20
N ILE A 425 12.36 15.26 0.40
CA ILE A 425 12.73 16.56 -0.16
C ILE A 425 13.80 16.42 -1.26
N LEU A 426 14.82 15.59 -1.04
CA LEU A 426 15.98 15.49 -1.91
C LEU A 426 15.95 14.27 -2.83
N ALA A 427 15.62 13.09 -2.29
CA ALA A 427 15.68 11.86 -3.07
C ALA A 427 14.43 11.63 -3.94
N TYR A 428 13.23 11.95 -3.45
CA TYR A 428 11.99 11.72 -4.21
C TYR A 428 11.95 12.41 -5.57
N PRO A 429 12.37 13.67 -5.75
CA PRO A 429 12.42 14.29 -7.08
C PRO A 429 13.36 13.58 -8.04
N ALA A 430 14.49 13.06 -7.57
CA ALA A 430 15.42 12.29 -8.39
C ALA A 430 14.84 10.90 -8.74
N ILE A 431 14.18 10.25 -7.79
CA ILE A 431 13.47 8.99 -8.01
C ILE A 431 12.32 9.20 -9.02
N ASP A 432 11.56 10.30 -8.88
CA ASP A 432 10.49 10.62 -9.82
C ASP A 432 11.04 10.88 -11.23
N ALA A 433 12.13 11.61 -11.36
CA ALA A 433 12.77 11.82 -12.67
C ALA A 433 13.17 10.49 -13.33
N ALA A 434 13.58 9.49 -12.54
CA ALA A 434 13.89 8.15 -13.04
C ALA A 434 12.64 7.32 -13.38
N LYS A 435 11.57 7.43 -12.57
CA LYS A 435 10.39 6.55 -12.65
C LYS A 435 9.15 7.17 -13.28
N ASN A 436 9.16 8.47 -13.57
CA ASN A 436 8.00 9.18 -14.11
C ASN A 436 7.71 8.76 -15.55
N MET A 437 6.56 8.15 -15.73
CA MET A 437 6.08 7.66 -17.04
C MET A 437 5.02 8.57 -17.67
N LYS A 438 4.61 9.64 -16.97
CA LYS A 438 3.52 10.51 -17.42
C LYS A 438 3.82 11.15 -18.78
N ASN A 439 5.00 11.77 -18.90
CA ASN A 439 5.38 12.49 -20.12
C ASN A 439 5.49 11.54 -21.32
N ASP A 440 6.12 10.39 -21.13
CA ASP A 440 6.28 9.39 -22.20
C ASP A 440 4.92 8.84 -22.64
N THR A 441 4.05 8.53 -21.67
CA THR A 441 2.67 8.09 -21.93
C THR A 441 1.87 9.16 -22.68
N GLN A 442 1.87 10.40 -22.20
CA GLN A 442 1.14 11.49 -22.83
C GLN A 442 1.67 11.79 -24.23
N HIS A 443 3.00 11.82 -24.42
CA HIS A 443 3.60 12.02 -25.73
C HIS A 443 3.18 10.95 -26.74
N PHE A 444 3.08 9.69 -26.31
CA PHE A 444 2.56 8.62 -27.16
C PHE A 444 1.07 8.83 -27.47
N LEU A 445 0.26 9.16 -26.46
CA LEU A 445 -1.17 9.37 -26.61
C LEU A 445 -1.54 10.55 -27.53
N PHE A 446 -0.68 11.58 -27.62
CA PHE A 446 -0.87 12.68 -28.57
C PHE A 446 -0.82 12.23 -30.04
N LYS A 447 -0.16 11.13 -30.35
CA LYS A 447 -0.11 10.58 -31.72
C LYS A 447 -1.46 9.94 -32.12
N ILE A 448 -2.37 9.71 -31.19
CA ILE A 448 -3.63 9.01 -31.40
C ILE A 448 -4.80 9.98 -31.19
N PRO A 449 -5.50 10.38 -32.25
CA PRO A 449 -6.65 11.29 -32.13
C PRO A 449 -7.73 10.76 -31.20
N ILE A 450 -8.24 11.61 -30.33
CA ILE A 450 -9.24 11.23 -29.32
C ILE A 450 -10.47 10.56 -29.96
N ALA A 451 -10.95 11.09 -31.08
CA ALA A 451 -12.11 10.54 -31.80
C ALA A 451 -11.90 9.10 -32.30
N GLN A 452 -10.66 8.65 -32.45
CA GLN A 452 -10.38 7.28 -32.93
C GLN A 452 -10.20 6.28 -31.78
N ARG A 453 -9.96 6.74 -30.54
CA ARG A 453 -9.63 5.88 -29.39
C ARG A 453 -10.71 4.84 -29.07
N ALA A 454 -11.99 5.18 -29.25
CA ALA A 454 -13.09 4.25 -29.02
C ALA A 454 -13.07 3.01 -29.93
N ASN A 455 -12.42 3.11 -31.11
CA ASN A 455 -12.35 2.06 -32.11
C ASN A 455 -11.01 1.32 -32.13
N ILE A 456 -10.22 1.47 -31.06
CA ILE A 456 -8.89 0.85 -30.93
C ILE A 456 -8.89 -0.13 -29.77
N ALA A 457 -8.55 -1.39 -30.04
CA ALA A 457 -8.35 -2.40 -29.01
C ALA A 457 -6.86 -2.50 -28.61
N GLY A 458 -6.60 -3.07 -27.44
CA GLY A 458 -5.26 -3.41 -26.95
C GLY A 458 -4.90 -4.87 -27.17
N TRP A 459 -3.63 -5.14 -27.35
CA TRP A 459 -3.07 -6.49 -27.36
C TRP A 459 -1.84 -6.52 -26.46
N GLN A 460 -1.83 -7.42 -25.47
CA GLN A 460 -0.74 -7.61 -24.51
C GLN A 460 -0.44 -6.40 -23.61
N PHE A 461 -1.42 -5.56 -23.35
CA PHE A 461 -1.29 -4.50 -22.35
C PHE A 461 -1.38 -5.07 -20.94
N GLY A 462 -0.34 -4.83 -20.16
CA GLY A 462 -0.29 -5.16 -18.72
C GLY A 462 -1.16 -4.23 -17.87
N GLU A 463 -1.18 -4.49 -16.57
CA GLU A 463 -1.93 -3.68 -15.60
C GLU A 463 -1.38 -2.24 -15.52
N THR A 464 -0.05 -2.10 -15.62
CA THR A 464 0.63 -0.80 -15.55
C THR A 464 0.24 0.09 -16.72
N GLU A 465 0.37 -0.39 -17.96
CA GLU A 465 0.10 0.38 -19.17
C GLU A 465 -1.39 0.76 -19.26
N ARG A 466 -2.30 -0.17 -18.96
CA ARG A 466 -3.74 0.13 -18.89
C ARG A 466 -4.02 1.19 -17.85
N GLY A 467 -3.34 1.10 -16.69
CA GLY A 467 -3.44 2.08 -15.63
C GLY A 467 -2.96 3.47 -16.04
N LEU A 468 -1.80 3.57 -16.71
CA LEU A 468 -1.26 4.84 -17.19
C LEU A 468 -2.17 5.48 -18.26
N PHE A 469 -2.72 4.68 -19.18
CA PHE A 469 -3.62 5.19 -20.23
C PHE A 469 -4.94 5.68 -19.63
N SER A 470 -5.48 4.98 -18.64
CA SER A 470 -6.70 5.39 -17.94
C SER A 470 -6.50 6.72 -17.19
N VAL A 471 -5.43 6.86 -16.39
CA VAL A 471 -5.21 8.05 -15.55
C VAL A 471 -4.71 9.25 -16.37
N TYR A 472 -3.71 9.05 -17.25
CA TYR A 472 -3.08 10.16 -17.96
C TYR A 472 -3.70 10.48 -19.33
N GLY A 473 -4.46 9.54 -19.86
CA GLY A 473 -5.11 9.67 -21.17
C GLY A 473 -6.63 9.75 -21.13
N ASN A 474 -7.23 9.52 -19.97
CA ASN A 474 -8.65 9.29 -19.81
C ASN A 474 -9.17 8.30 -20.85
N TRP A 475 -8.43 7.24 -21.08
CA TRP A 475 -8.70 6.25 -22.09
C TRP A 475 -8.58 4.83 -21.56
N GLN A 476 -9.70 4.14 -21.56
CA GLN A 476 -9.81 2.73 -21.16
C GLN A 476 -9.49 1.85 -22.36
N ILE A 477 -8.31 1.23 -22.37
CA ILE A 477 -7.90 0.31 -23.42
C ILE A 477 -8.19 -1.13 -23.02
N THR A 478 -9.08 -1.79 -23.76
CA THR A 478 -9.47 -3.18 -23.52
C THR A 478 -8.61 -4.12 -24.32
N ASN A 479 -8.00 -5.11 -23.65
CA ASN A 479 -7.28 -6.17 -24.34
C ASN A 479 -8.25 -7.12 -25.05
N VAL A 480 -7.84 -7.57 -26.24
CA VAL A 480 -8.57 -8.59 -27.01
C VAL A 480 -7.78 -9.90 -27.06
N ASP A 481 -8.46 -10.99 -27.29
CA ASP A 481 -7.86 -12.29 -27.52
C ASP A 481 -7.32 -12.45 -28.96
N LYS A 482 -6.63 -13.55 -29.23
CA LYS A 482 -6.01 -13.82 -30.55
C LYS A 482 -7.05 -13.94 -31.67
N ALA A 483 -8.24 -14.47 -31.39
CA ALA A 483 -9.30 -14.61 -32.37
C ALA A 483 -9.82 -13.22 -32.80
N ARG A 484 -10.06 -12.35 -31.83
CA ARG A 484 -10.54 -10.99 -32.08
C ARG A 484 -9.46 -10.09 -32.70
N LEU A 485 -8.18 -10.29 -32.32
CA LEU A 485 -7.04 -9.65 -33.00
C LEU A 485 -7.07 -9.94 -34.50
N ASN A 486 -7.24 -11.21 -34.89
CA ASN A 486 -7.32 -11.60 -36.30
C ASN A 486 -8.55 -10.99 -37.00
N ALA A 487 -9.70 -10.94 -36.30
CA ALA A 487 -10.91 -10.32 -36.85
C ALA A 487 -10.71 -8.81 -37.13
N ILE A 488 -10.02 -8.10 -36.25
CA ILE A 488 -9.69 -6.67 -36.44
C ILE A 488 -8.74 -6.48 -37.62
N LEU A 489 -7.70 -7.30 -37.73
CA LEU A 489 -6.73 -7.21 -38.83
C LEU A 489 -7.33 -7.56 -40.19
N THR A 490 -8.33 -8.45 -40.21
CA THR A 490 -9.08 -8.82 -41.42
C THR A 490 -10.32 -7.95 -41.66
N CYS A 491 -10.52 -6.89 -40.85
CA CYS A 491 -11.66 -5.96 -40.94
C CYS A 491 -13.04 -6.62 -40.75
N ARG A 492 -13.08 -7.67 -39.95
CA ARG A 492 -14.32 -8.40 -39.63
C ARG A 492 -14.87 -8.11 -38.23
N ASP A 493 -14.10 -7.35 -37.42
CA ASP A 493 -14.58 -6.95 -36.08
C ASP A 493 -15.61 -5.80 -36.21
N PRO A 494 -16.78 -5.91 -35.57
CA PRO A 494 -17.85 -4.92 -35.71
C PRO A 494 -17.57 -3.62 -34.92
N VAL A 495 -16.64 -3.63 -33.96
CA VAL A 495 -16.40 -2.54 -33.01
C VAL A 495 -15.04 -1.88 -33.27
N TYR A 496 -13.99 -2.68 -33.37
CA TYR A 496 -12.63 -2.17 -33.45
C TYR A 496 -12.11 -2.15 -34.89
N THR A 497 -11.50 -1.04 -35.25
CA THR A 497 -10.93 -0.82 -36.60
C THR A 497 -9.42 -0.87 -36.63
N SER A 498 -8.78 -0.83 -35.46
CA SER A 498 -7.32 -0.89 -35.32
C SER A 498 -6.90 -1.40 -33.94
N LEU A 499 -5.62 -1.70 -33.81
CA LEU A 499 -5.02 -2.29 -32.62
C LEU A 499 -3.84 -1.46 -32.13
N LEU A 500 -3.70 -1.38 -30.82
CA LEU A 500 -2.42 -1.09 -30.18
C LEU A 500 -1.81 -2.42 -29.71
N ILE A 501 -0.61 -2.70 -30.15
CA ILE A 501 0.17 -3.89 -29.79
C ILE A 501 1.29 -3.46 -28.86
N ASN A 502 1.31 -3.97 -27.64
CA ASN A 502 2.37 -3.74 -26.66
C ASN A 502 3.35 -4.91 -26.66
N GLN A 503 4.65 -4.63 -26.67
CA GLN A 503 5.71 -5.63 -26.61
C GLN A 503 6.76 -5.25 -25.58
N ASP A 504 7.21 -6.22 -24.83
CA ASP A 504 8.22 -6.06 -23.79
C ASP A 504 9.62 -5.81 -24.37
N ASP A 505 9.89 -6.39 -25.54
CA ASP A 505 11.14 -6.19 -26.28
C ASP A 505 11.03 -4.96 -27.20
N PRO A 506 11.81 -3.89 -26.95
CA PRO A 506 11.83 -2.71 -27.82
C PRO A 506 12.36 -2.98 -29.23
N HIS A 507 13.08 -4.08 -29.43
CA HIS A 507 13.61 -4.52 -30.72
C HIS A 507 12.71 -5.54 -31.42
N PHE A 508 11.55 -5.84 -30.84
CA PHE A 508 10.59 -6.81 -31.40
C PHE A 508 10.18 -6.43 -32.82
N GLN A 509 10.30 -7.39 -33.74
CA GLN A 509 9.88 -7.20 -35.12
C GLN A 509 8.39 -7.51 -35.26
N LEU A 510 7.57 -6.46 -35.41
CA LEU A 510 6.12 -6.55 -35.61
C LEU A 510 5.75 -7.50 -36.77
N ALA A 511 6.57 -7.57 -37.80
CA ALA A 511 6.42 -8.45 -38.95
C ALA A 511 6.38 -9.94 -38.56
N GLN A 512 7.07 -10.36 -37.48
CA GLN A 512 7.04 -11.75 -37.02
C GLN A 512 5.71 -12.11 -36.38
N LEU A 513 5.10 -11.18 -35.64
CA LEU A 513 3.77 -11.40 -35.02
C LEU A 513 2.66 -11.40 -36.08
N LEU A 514 2.79 -10.57 -37.10
CA LEU A 514 1.76 -10.32 -38.11
C LEU A 514 2.13 -10.91 -39.47
N ALA A 515 3.05 -11.88 -39.54
CA ALA A 515 3.63 -12.43 -40.76
C ALA A 515 2.59 -12.90 -41.81
N GLU A 516 1.43 -13.33 -41.34
CA GLU A 516 0.35 -13.89 -42.20
C GLU A 516 -0.79 -12.90 -42.50
N GLN A 517 -0.74 -11.69 -41.91
CA GLN A 517 -1.84 -10.75 -41.97
C GLN A 517 -1.41 -9.42 -42.66
N PRO A 518 -2.18 -8.92 -43.66
CA PRO A 518 -1.90 -7.60 -44.22
C PRO A 518 -2.26 -6.51 -43.21
N TYR A 519 -1.27 -5.68 -42.83
CA TYR A 519 -1.47 -4.56 -41.93
C TYR A 519 -0.83 -3.28 -42.43
N ARG A 520 -1.28 -2.14 -41.89
CA ARG A 520 -0.65 -0.82 -42.06
C ARG A 520 -0.24 -0.31 -40.68
N LEU A 521 1.04 -0.01 -40.50
CA LEU A 521 1.55 0.67 -39.31
C LEU A 521 1.17 2.16 -39.40
N LEU A 522 0.48 2.66 -38.37
CA LEU A 522 0.01 4.05 -38.28
C LEU A 522 0.95 4.88 -37.41
N ALA A 523 1.41 4.37 -36.31
CA ALA A 523 2.36 5.02 -35.42
C ALA A 523 3.15 4.01 -34.60
N THR A 524 4.30 4.42 -34.10
CA THR A 524 5.10 3.71 -33.11
C THR A 524 5.41 4.62 -31.95
N GLY A 525 5.59 4.01 -30.76
CA GLY A 525 6.04 4.69 -29.57
C GLY A 525 6.87 3.74 -28.72
N HIS A 526 7.79 4.31 -27.97
CA HIS A 526 8.63 3.56 -27.02
C HIS A 526 8.49 4.18 -25.63
N PRO A 527 7.27 4.18 -25.04
CA PRO A 527 7.13 4.69 -23.69
C PRO A 527 7.91 3.80 -22.75
N ARG A 528 8.62 4.43 -21.82
CA ARG A 528 9.29 3.72 -20.77
C ARG A 528 8.26 3.26 -19.73
N VAL A 529 8.32 2.00 -19.36
CA VAL A 529 7.52 1.41 -18.30
C VAL A 529 8.48 0.76 -17.31
N ASP A 530 8.58 1.32 -16.11
CA ASP A 530 9.59 0.99 -15.12
C ASP A 530 11.02 1.23 -15.64
N LYS A 531 11.87 0.20 -15.68
CA LYS A 531 13.25 0.29 -16.18
C LYS A 531 13.35 0.06 -17.68
N ASP A 532 12.34 -0.55 -18.28
CA ASP A 532 12.37 -1.05 -19.63
C ASP A 532 11.59 -0.15 -20.59
N ALA A 533 12.14 0.08 -21.77
CA ALA A 533 11.41 0.68 -22.86
C ALA A 533 10.45 -0.37 -23.45
N ARG A 534 9.16 -0.02 -23.57
CA ARG A 534 8.16 -0.84 -24.26
C ARG A 534 8.09 -0.42 -25.72
N ALA A 535 7.78 -1.36 -26.60
CA ALA A 535 7.44 -1.03 -27.97
C ALA A 535 5.92 -1.09 -28.15
N ILE A 536 5.30 0.05 -28.44
CA ILE A 536 3.87 0.11 -28.73
C ILE A 536 3.67 0.47 -30.19
N TYR A 537 2.94 -0.37 -30.91
CA TYR A 537 2.63 -0.23 -32.33
C TYR A 537 1.14 0.02 -32.53
N TRP A 538 0.78 1.11 -33.19
CA TRP A 538 -0.59 1.32 -33.64
C TRP A 538 -0.73 0.81 -35.07
N VAL A 539 -1.51 -0.25 -35.24
CA VAL A 539 -1.70 -0.95 -36.51
C VAL A 539 -3.16 -0.99 -36.94
N LYS A 540 -3.37 -0.94 -38.24
CA LYS A 540 -4.68 -1.13 -38.86
C LYS A 540 -4.60 -2.28 -39.88
N GLY A 541 -5.62 -3.11 -39.92
CA GLY A 541 -5.74 -4.13 -40.97
C GLY A 541 -5.85 -3.50 -42.34
N ARG A 542 -5.27 -4.15 -43.34
CA ARG A 542 -5.55 -3.84 -44.75
C ARG A 542 -6.75 -4.62 -45.17
N CYS A 543 -7.90 -3.96 -45.19
CA CYS A 543 -9.11 -4.56 -45.72
C CYS A 543 -8.90 -4.80 -47.23
N LEU A 544 -8.97 -6.03 -47.65
CA LEU A 544 -9.09 -6.36 -49.08
C LEU A 544 -10.48 -5.90 -49.54
N PRO A 545 -10.57 -5.25 -50.73
CA PRO A 545 -11.84 -4.78 -51.24
C PRO A 545 -12.85 -5.89 -51.46
#